data_0c83f1b950281682d759a8230abcc47c
#
_entry.id   0c83f1b950281682d759a8230abcc47c
#
_cell.length_a   1.000
_cell.length_b   1.000
_cell.length_c   1.000
_cell.angle_alpha   90.00
_cell.angle_beta   90.00
_cell.angle_gamma   90.00
#
_symmetry.space_group_name_H-M   'P 1'
#
loop_
_entity.id
_entity.type
_entity.pdbx_description
1 polymer ?
#
loop_
_entity_poly.entity_id
_entity_poly.type
_entity_poly.pdbx_seq_one_letter_code
_entity_poly.pdbx_strand_id
1 'polypeptide(L)'
;RDMAGVAAGAVAGEITAECGASLAKIAVFAQKAGLSGLEFAHGIPGSLGGAVCMNAGAYGGEMAQVVKEVTVLFPEDGVKTLSGEEMAFSYRHSLLTEHPDTVVLRATLHLQAGIPGEIREKMDELMARRKASQPLEYPSAGSTFKRPAGHFAGKLIQDAGLRGFTVGG
;
A
#
# COMPACT_ATOMS: atom_id res chain seq x y z
N ARG A 1 -8.93 -15.31 4.41
CA ARG A 1 -7.56 -15.75 3.99
C ARG A 1 -7.54 -16.29 2.56
N ASP A 2 -8.70 -16.64 2.01
CA ASP A 2 -8.78 -17.34 0.73
C ASP A 2 -8.83 -16.40 -0.47
N MET A 3 -9.14 -15.10 -0.27
CA MET A 3 -9.12 -14.07 -1.31
C MET A 3 -7.72 -13.44 -1.45
N ALA A 4 -6.76 -14.22 -1.98
CA ALA A 4 -5.37 -13.80 -2.12
C ALA A 4 -4.80 -14.05 -3.54
N GLY A 5 -5.69 -14.16 -4.54
CA GLY A 5 -5.34 -14.30 -5.94
C GLY A 5 -4.65 -13.05 -6.48
N VAL A 6 -3.72 -13.26 -7.41
CA VAL A 6 -3.08 -12.20 -8.23
C VAL A 6 -2.97 -12.73 -9.63
N ALA A 7 -3.44 -11.99 -10.62
CA ALA A 7 -3.45 -12.36 -12.02
C ALA A 7 -3.16 -11.15 -12.92
N ALA A 8 -2.77 -11.41 -14.17
CA ALA A 8 -2.75 -10.38 -15.20
C ALA A 8 -4.18 -9.84 -15.40
N GLY A 9 -4.30 -8.54 -15.61
CA GLY A 9 -5.57 -7.90 -15.92
C GLY A 9 -6.02 -8.18 -17.37
N ALA A 10 -7.17 -7.64 -17.72
CA ALA A 10 -7.74 -7.81 -19.04
C ALA A 10 -6.98 -7.03 -20.14
N VAL A 11 -6.27 -6.00 -19.77
CA VAL A 11 -5.51 -5.13 -20.66
C VAL A 11 -4.03 -5.21 -20.33
N ALA A 12 -3.17 -5.04 -21.32
CA ALA A 12 -1.72 -4.99 -21.11
C ALA A 12 -1.36 -3.88 -20.11
N GLY A 13 -0.44 -4.18 -19.20
CA GLY A 13 -0.07 -3.25 -18.12
C GLY A 13 -0.98 -3.32 -16.89
N GLU A 14 -2.00 -4.17 -16.89
CA GLU A 14 -2.89 -4.32 -15.73
C GLU A 14 -2.63 -5.59 -14.92
N ILE A 15 -2.82 -5.48 -13.62
CA ILE A 15 -2.83 -6.59 -12.67
C ILE A 15 -4.14 -6.50 -11.88
N THR A 16 -4.86 -7.60 -11.78
CA THR A 16 -5.98 -7.74 -10.85
C THR A 16 -5.55 -8.55 -9.64
N ALA A 17 -5.82 -8.04 -8.45
CA ALA A 17 -5.50 -8.72 -7.21
C ALA A 17 -6.68 -8.68 -6.22
N GLU A 18 -6.85 -9.75 -5.46
CA GLU A 18 -7.86 -9.86 -4.41
C GLU A 18 -7.41 -9.18 -3.13
N CYS A 19 -8.35 -8.73 -2.32
CA CYS A 19 -8.12 -7.88 -1.16
C CYS A 19 -7.17 -8.46 -0.10
N GLY A 20 -7.10 -9.78 0.05
CA GLY A 20 -6.22 -10.47 1.00
C GLY A 20 -4.81 -10.75 0.45
N ALA A 21 -4.53 -10.45 -0.82
CA ALA A 21 -3.18 -10.58 -1.38
C ALA A 21 -2.22 -9.60 -0.69
N SER A 22 -1.05 -10.08 -0.25
CA SER A 22 -0.05 -9.20 0.32
C SER A 22 0.56 -8.28 -0.73
N LEU A 23 0.88 -7.03 -0.35
CA LEU A 23 1.53 -6.08 -1.26
C LEU A 23 2.86 -6.61 -1.80
N ALA A 24 3.63 -7.32 -0.99
CA ALA A 24 4.87 -7.97 -1.42
C ALA A 24 4.62 -9.00 -2.54
N LYS A 25 3.57 -9.83 -2.43
CA LYS A 25 3.19 -10.80 -3.46
C LYS A 25 2.82 -10.10 -4.77
N ILE A 26 2.04 -9.03 -4.71
CA ILE A 26 1.60 -8.27 -5.88
C ILE A 26 2.80 -7.57 -6.55
N ALA A 27 3.69 -6.95 -5.77
CA ALA A 27 4.89 -6.28 -6.28
C ALA A 27 5.86 -7.28 -6.97
N VAL A 28 6.05 -8.47 -6.40
CA VAL A 28 6.86 -9.54 -7.01
C VAL A 28 6.20 -10.06 -8.29
N PHE A 29 4.87 -10.17 -8.34
CA PHE A 29 4.15 -10.56 -9.56
C PHE A 29 4.35 -9.52 -10.66
N ALA A 30 4.19 -8.22 -10.33
CA ALA A 30 4.42 -7.11 -11.26
C ALA A 30 5.85 -7.12 -11.81
N GLN A 31 6.86 -7.26 -10.95
CA GLN A 31 8.27 -7.34 -11.34
C GLN A 31 8.53 -8.47 -12.33
N LYS A 32 8.01 -9.68 -12.07
CA LYS A 32 8.16 -10.83 -12.96
C LYS A 32 7.47 -10.63 -14.30
N ALA A 33 6.38 -9.86 -14.33
CA ALA A 33 5.65 -9.49 -15.54
C ALA A 33 6.28 -8.30 -16.30
N GLY A 34 7.37 -7.71 -15.81
CA GLY A 34 7.99 -6.52 -16.42
C GLY A 34 7.14 -5.26 -16.27
N LEU A 35 6.40 -5.15 -15.14
CA LEU A 35 5.53 -4.02 -14.85
C LEU A 35 6.07 -3.21 -13.66
N SER A 36 6.39 -1.95 -13.90
CA SER A 36 6.92 -0.95 -12.95
C SER A 36 5.79 -0.11 -12.35
N GLY A 37 5.97 0.36 -11.12
CA GLY A 37 5.07 1.24 -10.40
C GLY A 37 4.66 0.72 -9.01
N LEU A 38 5.03 -0.52 -8.66
CA LEU A 38 4.75 -1.14 -7.35
C LEU A 38 6.00 -1.39 -6.49
N GLU A 39 7.15 -0.86 -6.88
CA GLU A 39 8.41 -1.07 -6.16
C GLU A 39 8.32 -0.57 -4.71
N PHE A 40 7.62 0.55 -4.49
CA PHE A 40 7.38 1.14 -3.18
C PHE A 40 6.60 0.21 -2.23
N ALA A 41 5.74 -0.63 -2.81
CA ALA A 41 4.80 -1.48 -2.07
C ALA A 41 5.45 -2.76 -1.54
N HIS A 42 6.59 -3.20 -2.11
CA HIS A 42 7.24 -4.47 -1.78
C HIS A 42 7.57 -4.60 -0.29
N GLY A 43 8.03 -3.52 0.34
CA GLY A 43 8.39 -3.52 1.76
C GLY A 43 7.25 -3.16 2.73
N ILE A 44 6.05 -2.84 2.26
CA ILE A 44 4.92 -2.47 3.13
C ILE A 44 4.25 -3.75 3.65
N PRO A 45 4.22 -3.98 4.98
CA PRO A 45 3.49 -5.11 5.54
C PRO A 45 1.99 -4.82 5.51
N GLY A 46 1.25 -5.56 4.69
CA GLY A 46 -0.20 -5.37 4.58
C GLY A 46 -0.79 -6.10 3.38
N SER A 47 -2.12 -6.14 3.36
CA SER A 47 -2.90 -6.66 2.25
C SER A 47 -3.36 -5.54 1.31
N LEU A 48 -3.77 -5.92 0.10
CA LEU A 48 -4.30 -4.99 -0.89
C LEU A 48 -5.50 -4.19 -0.36
N GLY A 49 -6.45 -4.86 0.30
CA GLY A 49 -7.64 -4.17 0.82
C GLY A 49 -7.30 -3.06 1.79
N GLY A 50 -6.41 -3.34 2.77
CA GLY A 50 -5.95 -2.32 3.70
C GLY A 50 -5.11 -1.22 3.02
N ALA A 51 -4.32 -1.59 2.01
CA ALA A 51 -3.52 -0.63 1.25
C ALA A 51 -4.38 0.33 0.44
N VAL A 52 -5.42 -0.17 -0.21
CA VAL A 52 -6.40 0.66 -0.95
C VAL A 52 -7.16 1.57 0.02
N CYS A 53 -7.69 1.01 1.11
CA CYS A 53 -8.44 1.79 2.11
C CYS A 53 -7.62 2.98 2.64
N MET A 54 -6.36 2.75 2.98
CA MET A 54 -5.48 3.76 3.60
C MET A 54 -4.61 4.54 2.60
N ASN A 55 -4.80 4.38 1.30
CA ASN A 55 -3.88 4.92 0.30
C ASN A 55 -2.43 4.68 0.73
N ALA A 56 -2.05 3.41 0.93
CA ALA A 56 -0.74 3.06 1.44
C ALA A 56 0.37 3.57 0.52
N GLY A 57 1.42 4.12 1.10
CA GLY A 57 2.52 4.66 0.32
C GLY A 57 3.82 4.70 1.13
N ALA A 58 4.93 4.66 0.39
CA ALA A 58 6.29 4.78 0.90
C ALA A 58 7.22 5.29 -0.20
N TYR A 59 8.26 6.01 0.17
CA TYR A 59 9.33 6.45 -0.75
C TYR A 59 8.83 7.22 -1.99
N GLY A 60 7.76 7.99 -1.84
CA GLY A 60 7.18 8.80 -2.92
C GLY A 60 6.16 8.07 -3.80
N GLY A 61 6.00 6.74 -3.62
CA GLY A 61 4.92 5.99 -4.27
C GLY A 61 3.73 5.79 -3.33
N GLU A 62 2.52 5.71 -3.89
CA GLU A 62 1.28 5.42 -3.16
C GLU A 62 0.24 4.75 -4.06
N MET A 63 -0.77 4.12 -3.43
CA MET A 63 -1.79 3.36 -4.16
C MET A 63 -2.57 4.20 -5.17
N ALA A 64 -2.85 5.47 -4.87
CA ALA A 64 -3.52 6.41 -5.77
C ALA A 64 -2.87 6.50 -7.16
N GLN A 65 -1.56 6.28 -7.26
CA GLN A 65 -0.82 6.39 -8.53
C GLN A 65 -1.02 5.18 -9.45
N VAL A 66 -1.47 4.06 -8.91
CA VAL A 66 -1.54 2.79 -9.63
C VAL A 66 -2.93 2.13 -9.64
N VAL A 67 -3.82 2.52 -8.73
CA VAL A 67 -5.18 1.98 -8.69
C VAL A 67 -6.00 2.55 -9.83
N LYS A 68 -6.44 1.66 -10.74
CA LYS A 68 -7.37 1.99 -11.82
C LYS A 68 -8.82 1.91 -11.35
N GLU A 69 -9.16 0.80 -10.69
CA GLU A 69 -10.51 0.57 -10.19
C GLU A 69 -10.50 -0.37 -8.98
N VAL A 70 -11.53 -0.29 -8.16
CA VAL A 70 -11.71 -1.10 -6.96
C VAL A 70 -13.12 -1.68 -6.93
N THR A 71 -13.24 -2.99 -6.78
CA THR A 71 -14.51 -3.65 -6.52
C THR A 71 -14.72 -3.74 -5.01
N VAL A 72 -15.82 -3.17 -4.54
CA VAL A 72 -16.17 -3.05 -3.12
C VAL A 72 -17.56 -3.60 -2.85
N LEU A 73 -17.79 -4.11 -1.65
CA LEU A 73 -19.09 -4.49 -1.13
C LEU A 73 -19.56 -3.44 -0.13
N PHE A 74 -20.62 -2.73 -0.47
CA PHE A 74 -21.35 -1.86 0.44
C PHE A 74 -22.47 -2.63 1.10
N PRO A 75 -22.68 -2.55 2.42
CA PRO A 75 -23.70 -3.33 3.13
C PRO A 75 -25.12 -3.16 2.57
N GLU A 76 -25.47 -1.93 2.22
CA GLU A 76 -26.83 -1.58 1.75
C GLU A 76 -26.97 -1.62 0.21
N ASP A 77 -25.88 -1.36 -0.51
CA ASP A 77 -25.90 -1.16 -1.97
C ASP A 77 -25.36 -2.37 -2.76
N GLY A 78 -24.79 -3.36 -2.08
CA GLY A 78 -24.21 -4.53 -2.72
C GLY A 78 -22.82 -4.26 -3.32
N VAL A 79 -22.46 -5.04 -4.34
CA VAL A 79 -21.14 -4.95 -4.99
C VAL A 79 -21.14 -3.83 -6.02
N LYS A 80 -20.17 -2.91 -5.88
CA LYS A 80 -19.91 -1.83 -6.85
C LYS A 80 -18.46 -1.84 -7.29
N THR A 81 -18.18 -1.29 -8.46
CA THR A 81 -16.82 -1.00 -8.92
C THR A 81 -16.66 0.51 -9.00
N LEU A 82 -15.68 1.03 -8.30
CA LEU A 82 -15.32 2.44 -8.27
C LEU A 82 -14.02 2.65 -9.04
N SER A 83 -13.93 3.71 -9.81
CA SER A 83 -12.67 4.16 -10.44
C SER A 83 -11.68 4.70 -9.40
N GLY A 84 -10.41 4.82 -9.79
CA GLY A 84 -9.40 5.46 -8.94
C GLY A 84 -9.76 6.89 -8.55
N GLU A 85 -10.46 7.64 -9.42
CA GLU A 85 -10.95 9.00 -9.14
C GLU A 85 -12.06 9.00 -8.07
N GLU A 86 -13.03 8.09 -8.20
CA GLU A 86 -14.13 7.95 -7.23
C GLU A 86 -13.65 7.50 -5.85
N MET A 87 -12.48 6.87 -5.77
CA MET A 87 -11.86 6.51 -4.50
C MET A 87 -11.40 7.71 -3.67
N ALA A 88 -11.34 8.92 -4.23
CA ALA A 88 -11.00 10.18 -3.56
C ALA A 88 -9.73 10.07 -2.68
N PHE A 89 -8.69 9.45 -3.21
CA PHE A 89 -7.45 9.22 -2.49
C PHE A 89 -6.78 10.51 -2.02
N SER A 90 -6.32 10.51 -0.79
CA SER A 90 -5.42 11.52 -0.24
C SER A 90 -4.47 10.91 0.79
N TYR A 91 -3.67 11.70 1.50
CA TYR A 91 -2.69 11.16 2.44
C TYR A 91 -3.33 10.32 3.55
N ARG A 92 -3.10 9.00 3.52
CA ARG A 92 -3.67 8.01 4.45
C ARG A 92 -5.19 8.07 4.51
N HIS A 93 -5.82 8.26 3.35
CA HIS A 93 -7.27 8.40 3.22
C HIS A 93 -7.74 7.88 1.86
N SER A 94 -8.96 7.33 1.84
CA SER A 94 -9.77 7.07 0.66
C SER A 94 -11.24 7.24 1.04
N LEU A 95 -12.15 7.23 0.06
CA LEU A 95 -13.61 7.21 0.28
C LEU A 95 -14.02 6.13 1.31
N LEU A 96 -13.33 4.99 1.32
CA LEU A 96 -13.65 3.86 2.22
C LEU A 96 -13.36 4.16 3.69
N THR A 97 -12.54 5.15 4.01
CA THR A 97 -12.32 5.57 5.40
C THR A 97 -13.54 6.27 6.02
N GLU A 98 -14.45 6.76 5.17
CA GLU A 98 -15.73 7.36 5.58
C GLU A 98 -16.86 6.33 5.63
N HIS A 99 -16.62 5.14 5.05
CA HIS A 99 -17.56 4.01 5.00
C HIS A 99 -16.95 2.75 5.65
N PRO A 100 -16.80 2.70 6.98
CA PRO A 100 -16.04 1.65 7.68
C PRO A 100 -16.60 0.25 7.52
N ASP A 101 -17.88 0.13 7.18
CA ASP A 101 -18.55 -1.17 6.97
C ASP A 101 -18.38 -1.71 5.54
N THR A 102 -17.68 -0.97 4.68
CA THR A 102 -17.42 -1.38 3.29
C THR A 102 -16.24 -2.34 3.23
N VAL A 103 -16.36 -3.38 2.41
CA VAL A 103 -15.32 -4.38 2.22
C VAL A 103 -14.74 -4.31 0.80
N VAL A 104 -13.43 -4.08 0.69
CA VAL A 104 -12.72 -4.26 -0.57
C VAL A 104 -12.70 -5.73 -0.93
N LEU A 105 -13.10 -6.07 -2.15
CA LEU A 105 -13.05 -7.43 -2.68
C LEU A 105 -11.81 -7.65 -3.54
N ARG A 106 -11.53 -6.72 -4.46
CA ARG A 106 -10.38 -6.75 -5.38
C ARG A 106 -10.07 -5.37 -5.91
N ALA A 107 -8.90 -5.19 -6.49
CA ALA A 107 -8.56 -3.99 -7.26
C ALA A 107 -7.83 -4.36 -8.55
N THR A 108 -8.03 -3.55 -9.58
CA THR A 108 -7.25 -3.54 -10.81
C THR A 108 -6.24 -2.40 -10.70
N LEU A 109 -4.96 -2.75 -10.87
CA LEU A 109 -3.82 -1.82 -10.86
C LEU A 109 -3.34 -1.61 -12.29
N HIS A 110 -3.09 -0.38 -12.69
CA HIS A 110 -2.51 -0.04 -13.99
C HIS A 110 -1.06 0.38 -13.79
N LEU A 111 -0.14 -0.32 -14.45
CA LEU A 111 1.30 -0.22 -14.28
C LEU A 111 1.96 0.05 -15.64
N GLN A 112 3.18 0.54 -15.61
CA GLN A 112 3.95 0.85 -16.81
C GLN A 112 4.86 -0.33 -17.17
N ALA A 113 5.09 -0.54 -18.49
CA ALA A 113 6.10 -1.49 -18.93
C ALA A 113 7.49 -1.07 -18.44
N GLY A 114 8.27 -2.03 -17.96
CA GLY A 114 9.61 -1.80 -17.43
C GLY A 114 10.50 -3.04 -17.61
N ILE A 115 11.77 -2.89 -17.28
CA ILE A 115 12.76 -3.97 -17.36
C ILE A 115 12.77 -4.73 -16.02
N PRO A 116 12.50 -6.04 -16.00
CA PRO A 116 12.40 -6.80 -14.75
C PRO A 116 13.62 -6.70 -13.83
N GLY A 117 14.82 -6.57 -14.40
CA GLY A 117 16.07 -6.38 -13.64
C GLY A 117 16.09 -5.03 -12.91
N GLU A 118 15.79 -3.94 -13.61
CA GLU A 118 15.77 -2.59 -13.02
C GLU A 118 14.68 -2.45 -11.93
N ILE A 119 13.50 -3.03 -12.17
CA ILE A 119 12.42 -3.08 -11.18
C ILE A 119 12.92 -3.81 -9.92
N ARG A 120 13.60 -4.93 -10.08
CA ARG A 120 14.15 -5.70 -8.96
C ARG A 120 15.20 -4.92 -8.19
N GLU A 121 16.14 -4.29 -8.89
CA GLU A 121 17.17 -3.44 -8.26
C GLU A 121 16.53 -2.33 -7.44
N LYS A 122 15.47 -1.68 -7.97
CA LYS A 122 14.73 -0.66 -7.23
C LYS A 122 14.02 -1.20 -6.00
N MET A 123 13.38 -2.36 -6.08
CA MET A 123 12.78 -3.03 -4.92
C MET A 123 13.82 -3.33 -3.84
N ASP A 124 15.00 -3.83 -4.22
CA ASP A 124 16.07 -4.17 -3.30
C ASP A 124 16.69 -2.91 -2.66
N GLU A 125 16.87 -1.82 -3.43
CA GLU A 125 17.29 -0.51 -2.90
C GLU A 125 16.31 -0.02 -1.82
N LEU A 126 15.00 0.00 -2.12
CA LEU A 126 13.99 0.48 -1.18
C LEU A 126 13.91 -0.41 0.08
N MET A 127 14.10 -1.71 -0.07
CA MET A 127 14.17 -2.64 1.06
C MET A 127 15.42 -2.40 1.92
N ALA A 128 16.58 -2.15 1.31
CA ALA A 128 17.80 -1.82 2.03
C ALA A 128 17.65 -0.52 2.83
N ARG A 129 17.06 0.52 2.23
CA ARG A 129 16.74 1.79 2.92
C ARG A 129 15.80 1.57 4.12
N ARG A 130 14.81 0.67 3.96
CA ARG A 130 13.89 0.32 5.04
C ARG A 130 14.61 -0.38 6.19
N LYS A 131 15.46 -1.38 5.88
CA LYS A 131 16.26 -2.09 6.89
C LYS A 131 17.21 -1.17 7.66
N ALA A 132 17.78 -0.18 6.98
CA ALA A 132 18.67 0.80 7.62
C ALA A 132 17.94 1.77 8.57
N SER A 133 16.64 1.98 8.39
CA SER A 133 15.86 2.96 9.16
C SER A 133 14.87 2.34 10.16
N GLN A 134 14.59 1.04 10.07
CA GLN A 134 13.60 0.35 10.91
C GLN A 134 14.17 -0.96 11.44
N PRO A 135 13.94 -1.29 12.73
CA PRO A 135 14.39 -2.55 13.35
C PRO A 135 13.48 -3.70 12.93
N LEU A 136 13.66 -4.19 11.68
CA LEU A 136 12.77 -5.21 11.08
C LEU A 136 12.88 -6.58 11.75
N GLU A 137 13.87 -6.80 12.61
CA GLU A 137 14.04 -7.99 13.45
C GLU A 137 12.98 -8.08 14.57
N TYR A 138 12.34 -6.98 14.90
CA TYR A 138 11.25 -6.94 15.88
C TYR A 138 9.88 -6.84 15.20
N PRO A 139 8.82 -7.43 15.80
CA PRO A 139 7.45 -7.21 15.36
C PRO A 139 7.11 -5.70 15.36
N SER A 140 6.48 -5.21 14.31
CA SER A 140 6.11 -3.80 14.19
C SER A 140 4.64 -3.67 13.79
N ALA A 141 3.91 -2.83 14.51
CA ALA A 141 2.55 -2.43 14.16
C ALA A 141 2.49 -1.28 13.13
N GLY A 142 3.63 -0.84 12.63
CA GLY A 142 3.76 0.30 11.72
C GLY A 142 3.81 1.65 12.45
N SER A 143 3.56 2.74 11.73
CA SER A 143 3.58 4.09 12.30
C SER A 143 2.27 4.38 13.04
N THR A 144 2.36 4.70 14.33
CA THR A 144 1.22 5.03 15.18
C THR A 144 0.60 6.39 14.82
N PHE A 145 1.43 7.37 14.44
CA PHE A 145 0.98 8.73 14.15
C PHE A 145 1.01 9.03 12.65
N LYS A 146 -0.03 9.72 12.17
CA LYS A 146 0.00 10.36 10.85
C LYS A 146 1.09 11.44 10.86
N ARG A 147 1.78 11.59 9.73
CA ARG A 147 2.78 12.65 9.56
C ARG A 147 2.07 14.01 9.45
N PRO A 148 2.35 14.97 10.35
CA PRO A 148 1.82 16.32 10.20
C PRO A 148 2.41 17.04 8.98
N ALA A 149 1.65 17.95 8.39
CA ALA A 149 2.14 18.74 7.26
C ALA A 149 3.44 19.47 7.61
N GLY A 150 4.46 19.35 6.76
CA GLY A 150 5.76 19.97 6.95
C GLY A 150 6.66 19.37 8.03
N HIS A 151 6.20 18.36 8.79
CA HIS A 151 6.96 17.78 9.91
C HIS A 151 7.06 16.25 9.82
N PHE A 152 7.98 15.68 10.60
CA PHE A 152 8.10 14.24 10.81
C PHE A 152 7.71 13.92 12.25
N ALA A 153 6.73 13.02 12.45
CA ALA A 153 6.24 12.66 13.79
C ALA A 153 7.35 12.21 14.73
N GLY A 154 8.28 11.36 14.24
CA GLY A 154 9.44 10.92 15.03
C GLY A 154 10.36 12.06 15.46
N LYS A 155 10.55 13.08 14.60
CA LYS A 155 11.35 14.27 14.95
C LYS A 155 10.64 15.11 16.01
N LEU A 156 9.33 15.32 15.90
CA LEU A 156 8.54 16.04 16.91
C LEU A 156 8.58 15.34 18.27
N ILE A 157 8.47 14.01 18.30
CA ILE A 157 8.60 13.21 19.53
C ILE A 157 10.00 13.37 20.15
N GLN A 158 11.04 13.36 19.31
CA GLN A 158 12.41 13.56 19.77
C GLN A 158 12.62 14.97 20.33
N ASP A 159 12.12 16.00 19.65
CA ASP A 159 12.25 17.40 20.07
C ASP A 159 11.45 17.69 21.35
N ALA A 160 10.38 16.95 21.59
CA ALA A 160 9.64 16.98 22.85
C ALA A 160 10.34 16.21 24.00
N GLY A 161 11.52 15.64 23.78
CA GLY A 161 12.27 14.88 24.78
C GLY A 161 11.65 13.51 25.14
N LEU A 162 10.70 13.02 24.31
CA LEU A 162 9.95 11.79 24.60
C LEU A 162 10.55 10.53 23.97
N ARG A 163 11.72 10.64 23.31
CA ARG A 163 12.41 9.47 22.76
C ARG A 163 12.91 8.57 23.91
N GLY A 164 12.47 7.30 23.90
CA GLY A 164 12.79 6.33 24.94
C GLY A 164 12.05 6.54 26.26
N PHE A 165 11.11 7.48 26.31
CA PHE A 165 10.27 7.66 27.47
C PHE A 165 9.31 6.47 27.64
N THR A 166 9.23 5.94 28.86
CA THR A 166 8.37 4.80 29.22
C THR A 166 7.43 5.19 30.34
N VAL A 167 6.20 4.66 30.29
CA VAL A 167 5.18 4.78 31.34
C VAL A 167 4.71 3.38 31.68
N GLY A 168 4.82 3.00 32.96
CA GLY A 168 4.59 1.64 33.41
C GLY A 168 5.82 0.74 33.23
N GLY A 169 5.73 -0.47 33.73
CA GLY A 169 6.79 -1.47 33.64
C GLY A 169 6.66 -2.38 32.45
#